data_653259a553b2dfdbb5c2821b21ba7377
#
_entry.id   653259a553b2dfdbb5c2821b21ba7377
#
_cell.length_a   1.000
_cell.length_b   1.000
_cell.length_c   1.000
_cell.angle_alpha   90.00
_cell.angle_beta   90.00
_cell.angle_gamma   90.00
#
_symmetry.space_group_name_H-M   'P 1'
#
loop_
_entity.id
_entity.type
_entity.pdbx_description
1 polymer ?
#
loop_
_entity_poly.entity_id
_entity_poly.type
_entity_poly.pdbx_seq_one_letter_code
_entity_poly.pdbx_strand_id
1 'polypeptide(L)'
;MSTRRLPILAALFACTSAYAITIGGGGDAREVDLSQTFDLSADRASSAKTYIVARGTPKGIKRVAIASFCVGAVYGKGVSGSSSGGTMSFSKSAVSGFPGGLPAGELALAAEAMRQQLEASFTAAGIEVVPYEQLSAMPSFQKFAQRMVTEPQLVDENLDLGKGKDGKQLLVVFSPGQRPFLKDCRNQNPGTLMAKAKLAFEKEMAGINLVSAVVTMDFAKPLAGGGFFSGAKADLKYGQFIAPGVTSNGLEFTGTGGGTLWLKQAIVAAQNPFTEGGKGEVKRKGEYDWLRGTSTTTTTQSTTIDADHELWATNAESHMKALAEMYVAALTAAK
;
A
#
# COMPACT_ATOMS: atom_id res chain seq x y z
N MET A 1 -52.73 32.79 36.30
CA MET A 1 -52.46 31.39 35.85
C MET A 1 -51.68 31.46 34.54
N SER A 2 -50.40 31.27 34.64
CA SER A 2 -49.46 31.40 33.47
C SER A 2 -48.87 30.03 33.22
N THR A 3 -49.26 29.41 32.12
CA THR A 3 -48.73 28.11 31.68
C THR A 3 -47.47 28.31 30.86
N ARG A 4 -46.31 28.04 31.45
CA ARG A 4 -45.01 27.97 30.76
C ARG A 4 -44.95 26.68 29.93
N ARG A 5 -44.87 26.82 28.62
CA ARG A 5 -44.50 25.71 27.70
C ARG A 5 -42.98 25.58 27.65
N LEU A 6 -42.46 24.42 28.06
CA LEU A 6 -41.06 24.02 27.79
C LEU A 6 -40.90 23.62 26.31
N PRO A 7 -39.86 24.05 25.63
CA PRO A 7 -39.50 23.47 24.33
C PRO A 7 -38.76 22.14 24.52
N ILE A 8 -39.28 21.12 23.88
CA ILE A 8 -38.62 19.81 23.75
C ILE A 8 -37.42 19.98 22.79
N LEU A 9 -36.23 19.89 23.35
CA LEU A 9 -35.01 19.82 22.56
C LEU A 9 -34.92 18.42 21.95
N ALA A 10 -35.23 18.30 20.66
CA ALA A 10 -34.96 17.10 19.89
C ALA A 10 -33.46 16.99 19.65
N ALA A 11 -32.79 16.11 20.38
CA ALA A 11 -31.40 15.75 20.14
C ALA A 11 -31.34 14.92 18.85
N LEU A 12 -30.89 15.54 17.77
CA LEU A 12 -30.45 14.84 16.56
C LEU A 12 -29.19 14.07 16.90
N PHE A 13 -29.31 12.77 17.14
CA PHE A 13 -28.20 11.84 17.08
C PHE A 13 -27.76 11.74 15.62
N ALA A 14 -26.75 12.52 15.25
CA ALA A 14 -26.00 12.29 14.04
C ALA A 14 -25.23 10.98 14.24
N CYS A 15 -25.72 9.89 13.65
CA CYS A 15 -24.96 8.68 13.43
C CYS A 15 -23.77 9.02 12.51
N THR A 16 -22.68 9.46 13.08
CA THR A 16 -21.39 9.42 12.41
C THR A 16 -21.00 7.95 12.33
N SER A 17 -21.28 7.34 11.20
CA SER A 17 -20.68 6.07 10.82
C SER A 17 -19.16 6.29 10.85
N ALA A 18 -18.54 5.92 11.97
CA ALA A 18 -17.09 5.78 12.04
C ALA A 18 -16.75 4.63 11.10
N TYR A 19 -16.42 4.96 9.86
CA TYR A 19 -15.67 4.03 9.03
C TYR A 19 -14.35 3.82 9.76
N ALA A 20 -14.21 2.66 10.37
CA ALA A 20 -12.93 2.15 10.80
C ALA A 20 -12.08 2.05 9.52
N ILE A 21 -11.28 3.08 9.28
CA ILE A 21 -10.20 3.02 8.28
C ILE A 21 -9.24 2.02 8.88
N THR A 22 -9.28 0.80 8.37
CA THR A 22 -8.26 -0.20 8.65
C THR A 22 -6.98 0.35 8.05
N ILE A 23 -6.16 0.95 8.89
CA ILE A 23 -4.82 1.43 8.55
C ILE A 23 -3.94 0.19 8.46
N GLY A 24 -4.13 -0.57 7.39
CA GLY A 24 -3.25 -1.64 6.97
C GLY A 24 -2.42 -1.08 5.82
N GLY A 25 -1.18 -0.75 6.07
CA GLY A 25 -0.31 -0.34 5.01
C GLY A 25 0.27 -1.57 4.33
N GLY A 26 0.34 -1.59 3.08
CA GLY A 26 0.47 -2.71 2.17
C GLY A 26 -0.93 -2.99 1.65
N GLY A 27 -1.13 -3.01 0.34
CA GLY A 27 -2.44 -3.30 -0.25
C GLY A 27 -3.03 -4.58 0.33
N ASP A 28 -4.34 -4.75 0.26
CA ASP A 28 -4.97 -5.94 0.83
C ASP A 28 -4.61 -7.19 0.01
N ALA A 29 -3.45 -7.76 0.33
CA ALA A 29 -2.94 -8.95 -0.33
C ALA A 29 -3.89 -10.15 -0.21
N ARG A 30 -4.89 -10.10 0.67
CA ARG A 30 -5.92 -11.14 0.80
C ARG A 30 -6.84 -11.19 -0.41
N GLU A 31 -7.08 -10.04 -1.03
CA GLU A 31 -7.98 -9.91 -2.19
C GLU A 31 -7.28 -10.23 -3.52
N VAL A 32 -5.97 -10.51 -3.50
CA VAL A 32 -5.22 -10.80 -4.72
C VAL A 32 -5.55 -12.20 -5.23
N ASP A 33 -5.95 -12.30 -6.48
CA ASP A 33 -6.03 -13.54 -7.22
C ASP A 33 -4.82 -13.67 -8.14
N LEU A 34 -3.85 -14.50 -7.73
CA LEU A 34 -2.60 -14.70 -8.47
C LEU A 34 -2.79 -15.38 -9.84
N SER A 35 -3.97 -15.90 -10.14
CA SER A 35 -4.28 -16.47 -11.46
C SER A 35 -4.73 -15.40 -12.47
N GLN A 36 -5.13 -14.23 -12.00
CA GLN A 36 -5.57 -13.11 -12.85
C GLN A 36 -4.39 -12.18 -13.14
N THR A 37 -3.61 -12.54 -14.13
CA THR A 37 -2.44 -11.76 -14.52
C THR A 37 -2.82 -10.49 -15.27
N PHE A 38 -1.99 -9.46 -15.12
CA PHE A 38 -2.18 -8.17 -15.80
C PHE A 38 -1.64 -8.23 -17.23
N ASP A 39 -2.45 -7.81 -18.19
CA ASP A 39 -2.03 -7.73 -19.60
C ASP A 39 -1.29 -6.41 -19.87
N LEU A 40 0.01 -6.51 -20.02
CA LEU A 40 0.87 -5.38 -20.37
C LEU A 40 0.65 -4.84 -21.79
N SER A 41 -0.03 -5.58 -22.69
CA SER A 41 -0.34 -5.14 -24.04
C SER A 41 -1.67 -4.40 -24.13
N ALA A 42 -2.52 -4.48 -23.09
CA ALA A 42 -3.83 -3.86 -23.08
C ALA A 42 -3.76 -2.34 -23.12
N ASP A 43 -4.77 -1.71 -23.75
CA ASP A 43 -4.94 -0.26 -23.75
C ASP A 43 -5.06 0.30 -22.31
N ARG A 44 -4.28 1.33 -22.00
CA ARG A 44 -4.18 1.89 -20.65
C ARG A 44 -5.45 2.61 -20.21
N ALA A 45 -6.19 3.24 -21.13
CA ALA A 45 -7.43 3.91 -20.78
C ALA A 45 -8.53 2.90 -20.42
N SER A 46 -8.56 1.76 -21.10
CA SER A 46 -9.45 0.64 -20.78
C SER A 46 -9.04 -0.04 -19.46
N SER A 47 -7.75 -0.29 -19.27
CA SER A 47 -7.21 -0.87 -18.05
C SER A 47 -7.48 0.04 -16.84
N ALA A 48 -7.34 1.36 -16.99
CA ALA A 48 -7.61 2.32 -15.90
C ALA A 48 -9.05 2.21 -15.38
N LYS A 49 -10.05 2.02 -16.23
CA LYS A 49 -11.45 1.82 -15.81
C LYS A 49 -11.64 0.58 -14.94
N THR A 50 -10.86 -0.47 -15.22
CA THR A 50 -10.91 -1.74 -14.48
C THR A 50 -10.10 -1.68 -13.19
N TYR A 51 -8.92 -1.09 -13.22
CA TYR A 51 -7.94 -1.18 -12.13
C TYR A 51 -7.92 0.03 -11.19
N ILE A 52 -8.33 1.22 -11.65
CA ILE A 52 -8.22 2.44 -10.85
C ILE A 52 -9.58 2.93 -10.39
N VAL A 53 -9.63 3.43 -9.15
CA VAL A 53 -10.76 4.14 -8.57
C VAL A 53 -10.34 5.55 -8.20
N ALA A 54 -11.20 6.52 -8.47
CA ALA A 54 -11.07 7.90 -8.04
C ALA A 54 -11.99 8.19 -6.85
N ARG A 55 -11.47 8.88 -5.83
CA ARG A 55 -12.25 9.42 -4.72
C ARG A 55 -11.98 10.93 -4.60
N GLY A 56 -13.05 11.72 -4.49
CA GLY A 56 -12.93 13.15 -4.76
C GLY A 56 -12.56 13.28 -6.22
N THR A 57 -13.16 14.13 -6.99
CA THR A 57 -12.84 14.15 -8.43
C THR A 57 -11.72 15.15 -8.64
N PRO A 58 -10.47 14.72 -8.89
CA PRO A 58 -9.44 15.65 -9.29
C PRO A 58 -9.82 16.22 -10.67
N LYS A 59 -10.45 17.39 -10.68
CA LYS A 59 -10.92 18.05 -11.90
C LYS A 59 -10.13 19.31 -12.17
N GLY A 60 -9.93 19.60 -13.44
CA GLY A 60 -9.33 20.85 -13.87
C GLY A 60 -7.86 21.01 -13.50
N ILE A 61 -7.16 19.92 -13.19
CA ILE A 61 -5.72 19.92 -12.92
C ILE A 61 -4.98 20.29 -14.19
N LYS A 62 -4.25 21.41 -14.16
CA LYS A 62 -3.42 21.91 -15.27
C LYS A 62 -1.94 21.82 -14.98
N ARG A 63 -1.56 21.89 -13.70
CA ARG A 63 -0.17 21.89 -13.25
C ARG A 63 -0.02 20.98 -12.04
N VAL A 64 1.01 20.16 -12.06
CA VAL A 64 1.34 19.24 -10.96
C VAL A 64 2.80 19.38 -10.55
N ALA A 65 3.10 19.13 -9.30
CA ALA A 65 4.45 18.90 -8.80
C ALA A 65 4.47 17.61 -8.00
N ILE A 66 5.35 16.66 -8.35
CA ILE A 66 5.51 15.42 -7.59
C ILE A 66 6.31 15.75 -6.32
N ALA A 67 5.59 16.00 -5.24
CA ALA A 67 6.13 16.47 -3.98
C ALA A 67 6.71 15.35 -3.13
N SER A 68 6.12 14.17 -3.22
CA SER A 68 6.52 12.98 -2.47
C SER A 68 6.33 11.75 -3.35
N PHE A 69 7.29 10.84 -3.26
CA PHE A 69 7.21 9.57 -3.97
C PHE A 69 7.78 8.50 -3.05
N CYS A 70 7.01 7.49 -2.73
CA CYS A 70 7.47 6.37 -1.94
C CYS A 70 7.19 5.04 -2.62
N VAL A 71 8.24 4.24 -2.76
CA VAL A 71 8.13 2.88 -3.25
C VAL A 71 8.55 1.93 -2.15
N GLY A 72 7.70 0.96 -1.87
CA GLY A 72 7.98 -0.12 -0.95
C GLY A 72 8.10 -1.46 -1.67
N ALA A 73 8.91 -2.36 -1.13
CA ALA A 73 8.86 -3.76 -1.51
C ALA A 73 8.91 -4.65 -0.27
N VAL A 74 8.00 -5.60 -0.24
CA VAL A 74 7.95 -6.62 0.80
C VAL A 74 9.06 -7.64 0.54
N TYR A 75 9.94 -7.86 1.53
CA TYR A 75 11.05 -8.82 1.43
C TYR A 75 10.95 -9.95 2.46
N GLY A 76 10.03 -9.86 3.39
CA GLY A 76 9.73 -10.92 4.34
C GLY A 76 8.26 -10.89 4.73
N LYS A 77 7.64 -12.03 4.88
CA LYS A 77 6.23 -12.16 5.25
C LYS A 77 6.01 -13.37 6.16
N GLY A 78 5.24 -13.15 7.20
CA GLY A 78 4.79 -14.20 8.09
C GLY A 78 3.28 -14.13 8.28
N VAL A 79 2.63 -15.27 8.40
CA VAL A 79 1.20 -15.37 8.70
C VAL A 79 0.96 -16.43 9.74
N SER A 80 -0.03 -16.23 10.60
CA SER A 80 -0.49 -17.21 11.57
C SER A 80 -2.00 -17.36 11.52
N GLY A 81 -2.47 -18.58 11.71
CA GLY A 81 -3.88 -18.90 11.89
C GLY A 81 -4.05 -19.73 13.14
N SER A 82 -5.13 -19.52 13.88
CA SER A 82 -5.47 -20.28 15.07
C SER A 82 -6.84 -20.91 14.96
N SER A 83 -7.00 -22.05 15.62
CA SER A 83 -8.29 -22.68 15.86
C SER A 83 -8.37 -23.14 17.30
N SER A 84 -9.52 -23.02 17.90
CA SER A 84 -9.76 -23.46 19.28
C SER A 84 -10.98 -24.38 19.35
N GLY A 85 -10.89 -25.41 20.16
CA GLY A 85 -11.98 -26.36 20.45
C GLY A 85 -11.91 -26.79 21.90
N GLY A 86 -12.83 -26.34 22.73
CA GLY A 86 -12.84 -26.65 24.15
C GLY A 86 -11.58 -26.17 24.85
N THR A 87 -10.85 -27.11 25.49
CA THR A 87 -9.61 -26.85 26.22
C THR A 87 -8.34 -26.89 25.34
N MET A 88 -8.48 -27.13 24.05
CA MET A 88 -7.35 -27.24 23.12
C MET A 88 -7.37 -26.06 22.13
N SER A 89 -6.22 -25.46 21.91
CA SER A 89 -6.01 -24.50 20.83
C SER A 89 -4.80 -24.93 19.99
N PHE A 90 -4.94 -24.71 18.69
CA PHE A 90 -3.89 -25.00 17.71
C PHE A 90 -3.55 -23.70 16.97
N SER A 91 -2.28 -23.46 16.79
CA SER A 91 -1.78 -22.36 15.99
C SER A 91 -0.83 -22.91 14.92
N LYS A 92 -0.95 -22.40 13.71
CA LYS A 92 -0.01 -22.66 12.63
C LYS A 92 0.55 -21.35 12.12
N SER A 93 1.84 -21.28 11.86
CA SER A 93 2.50 -20.12 11.30
C SER A 93 3.32 -20.54 10.09
N ALA A 94 3.33 -19.68 9.06
CA ALA A 94 4.21 -19.79 7.91
C ALA A 94 5.00 -18.48 7.80
N VAL A 95 6.31 -18.60 7.60
CA VAL A 95 7.22 -17.45 7.43
C VAL A 95 8.03 -17.66 6.17
N SER A 96 8.17 -16.62 5.38
CA SER A 96 8.97 -16.63 4.17
C SER A 96 9.69 -15.32 3.97
N GLY A 97 10.85 -15.35 3.32
CA GLY A 97 11.65 -14.18 2.99
C GLY A 97 12.73 -14.51 1.98
N PHE A 98 13.33 -13.46 1.45
CA PHE A 98 14.43 -13.56 0.49
C PHE A 98 15.75 -13.77 1.24
N PRO A 99 16.52 -14.81 0.95
CA PRO A 99 17.88 -14.94 1.41
C PRO A 99 18.72 -13.79 0.82
N GLY A 100 19.39 -13.02 1.69
CA GLY A 100 20.22 -11.90 1.25
C GLY A 100 19.48 -10.58 0.99
N GLY A 101 18.15 -10.56 1.13
CA GLY A 101 17.33 -9.36 0.95
C GLY A 101 16.92 -9.12 -0.51
N LEU A 102 16.12 -8.08 -0.74
CA LEU A 102 15.72 -7.64 -2.07
C LEU A 102 16.89 -6.93 -2.77
N PRO A 103 16.99 -7.06 -4.09
CA PRO A 103 17.92 -6.29 -4.89
C PRO A 103 17.51 -4.80 -4.88
N ALA A 104 18.05 -4.04 -3.94
CA ALA A 104 17.68 -2.64 -3.74
C ALA A 104 18.00 -1.76 -4.98
N GLY A 105 19.02 -2.13 -5.75
CA GLY A 105 19.40 -1.42 -6.97
C GLY A 105 18.33 -1.53 -8.06
N GLU A 106 17.84 -2.73 -8.32
CA GLU A 106 16.83 -3.00 -9.35
C GLU A 106 15.49 -2.35 -8.98
N LEU A 107 15.14 -2.38 -7.68
CA LEU A 107 13.94 -1.71 -7.21
C LEU A 107 14.04 -0.19 -7.37
N ALA A 108 15.22 0.39 -7.14
CA ALA A 108 15.46 1.81 -7.35
C ALA A 108 15.31 2.20 -8.82
N LEU A 109 15.78 1.37 -9.74
CA LEU A 109 15.61 1.58 -11.19
C LEU A 109 14.13 1.50 -11.59
N ALA A 110 13.39 0.51 -11.12
CA ALA A 110 11.96 0.39 -11.40
C ALA A 110 11.15 1.58 -10.85
N ALA A 111 11.50 2.06 -9.67
CA ALA A 111 10.87 3.24 -9.06
C ALA A 111 11.16 4.52 -9.86
N GLU A 112 12.40 4.68 -10.31
CA GLU A 112 12.79 5.83 -11.15
C GLU A 112 12.08 5.77 -12.51
N ALA A 113 11.96 4.60 -13.11
CA ALA A 113 11.21 4.40 -14.34
C ALA A 113 9.72 4.75 -14.18
N MET A 114 9.11 4.39 -13.05
CA MET A 114 7.73 4.81 -12.74
C MET A 114 7.60 6.32 -12.62
N ARG A 115 8.52 6.97 -11.92
CA ARG A 115 8.53 8.43 -11.76
C ARG A 115 8.60 9.13 -13.11
N GLN A 116 9.55 8.72 -13.95
CA GLN A 116 9.72 9.26 -15.30
C GLN A 116 8.48 9.04 -16.18
N GLN A 117 7.90 7.84 -16.11
CA GLN A 117 6.67 7.52 -16.83
C GLN A 117 5.49 8.36 -16.37
N LEU A 118 5.37 8.60 -15.07
CA LEU A 118 4.32 9.46 -14.50
C LEU A 118 4.45 10.90 -15.00
N GLU A 119 5.66 11.47 -15.00
CA GLU A 119 5.94 12.82 -15.52
C GLU A 119 5.65 12.89 -17.02
N ALA A 120 6.09 11.91 -17.79
CA ALA A 120 5.82 11.83 -19.23
C ALA A 120 4.31 11.72 -19.54
N SER A 121 3.59 10.91 -18.76
CA SER A 121 2.14 10.72 -18.93
C SER A 121 1.35 11.99 -18.60
N PHE A 122 1.74 12.73 -17.54
CA PHE A 122 1.13 14.04 -17.26
C PHE A 122 1.36 15.03 -18.41
N THR A 123 2.59 15.11 -18.91
CA THR A 123 2.95 15.98 -20.04
C THR A 123 2.16 15.62 -21.30
N ALA A 124 2.06 14.33 -21.63
CA ALA A 124 1.27 13.85 -22.77
C ALA A 124 -0.23 14.16 -22.62
N ALA A 125 -0.74 14.21 -21.39
CA ALA A 125 -2.11 14.60 -21.07
C ALA A 125 -2.36 16.11 -21.08
N GLY A 126 -1.36 16.94 -21.42
CA GLY A 126 -1.42 18.39 -21.42
C GLY A 126 -1.40 19.00 -20.01
N ILE A 127 -0.85 18.28 -19.04
CA ILE A 127 -0.68 18.74 -17.66
C ILE A 127 0.79 19.16 -17.48
N GLU A 128 1.03 20.40 -17.13
CA GLU A 128 2.38 20.90 -16.86
C GLU A 128 2.97 20.24 -15.61
N VAL A 129 4.16 19.67 -15.74
CA VAL A 129 4.90 19.11 -14.61
C VAL A 129 5.92 20.14 -14.14
N VAL A 130 5.76 20.63 -12.91
CA VAL A 130 6.71 21.54 -12.28
C VAL A 130 7.97 20.76 -11.87
N PRO A 131 9.17 21.16 -12.30
CA PRO A 131 10.42 20.51 -11.93
C PRO A 131 10.62 20.47 -10.41
N TYR A 132 11.18 19.37 -9.92
CA TYR A 132 11.40 19.19 -8.48
C TYR A 132 12.35 20.25 -7.89
N GLU A 133 13.32 20.70 -8.66
CA GLU A 133 14.27 21.74 -8.28
C GLU A 133 13.53 23.06 -7.99
N GLN A 134 12.53 23.39 -8.79
CA GLN A 134 11.69 24.55 -8.55
C GLN A 134 10.84 24.38 -7.29
N LEU A 135 10.25 23.19 -7.09
CA LEU A 135 9.45 22.88 -5.91
C LEU A 135 10.30 22.93 -4.63
N SER A 136 11.48 22.30 -4.64
CA SER A 136 12.38 22.21 -3.49
C SER A 136 12.98 23.55 -3.07
N ALA A 137 13.03 24.51 -3.97
CA ALA A 137 13.47 25.88 -3.66
C ALA A 137 12.40 26.71 -2.92
N MET A 138 11.14 26.28 -2.89
CA MET A 138 10.05 27.03 -2.25
C MET A 138 10.13 26.91 -0.72
N PRO A 139 10.14 28.03 0.04
CA PRO A 139 10.24 28.00 1.50
C PRO A 139 9.15 27.19 2.20
N SER A 140 7.91 27.21 1.68
CA SER A 140 6.80 26.40 2.20
C SER A 140 7.05 24.90 2.02
N PHE A 141 7.58 24.50 0.87
CA PHE A 141 7.92 23.11 0.62
C PHE A 141 9.09 22.63 1.51
N GLN A 142 10.10 23.46 1.71
CA GLN A 142 11.21 23.14 2.60
C GLN A 142 10.76 22.86 4.03
N LYS A 143 9.82 23.67 4.57
CA LYS A 143 9.22 23.43 5.89
C LYS A 143 8.43 22.12 5.94
N PHE A 144 7.80 21.73 4.87
CA PHE A 144 7.10 20.46 4.75
C PHE A 144 8.09 19.30 4.70
N ALA A 145 9.13 19.40 3.86
CA ALA A 145 10.15 18.38 3.68
C ALA A 145 10.97 18.08 4.95
N GLN A 146 11.15 19.07 5.83
CA GLN A 146 11.85 18.89 7.12
C GLN A 146 11.24 17.80 8.02
N ARG A 147 9.98 17.38 7.78
CA ARG A 147 9.28 16.35 8.55
C ARG A 147 9.33 14.98 7.87
N MET A 148 10.01 14.90 6.77
CA MET A 148 10.11 13.71 5.93
C MET A 148 11.52 13.15 5.96
N VAL A 149 11.67 11.96 5.42
CA VAL A 149 12.96 11.28 5.22
C VAL A 149 13.26 11.19 3.73
N THR A 150 14.53 11.12 3.38
CA THR A 150 15.02 10.91 2.02
C THR A 150 15.75 9.58 1.87
N GLU A 151 16.27 9.09 3.00
CA GLU A 151 17.03 7.85 3.05
C GLU A 151 16.12 6.61 3.10
N PRO A 152 16.53 5.48 2.50
CA PRO A 152 15.78 4.24 2.59
C PRO A 152 15.49 3.82 4.04
N GLN A 153 14.31 3.28 4.28
CA GLN A 153 13.88 2.83 5.60
C GLN A 153 13.52 1.34 5.55
N LEU A 154 13.80 0.64 6.65
CA LEU A 154 13.26 -0.69 6.91
C LEU A 154 12.03 -0.54 7.83
N VAL A 155 10.95 -1.18 7.45
CA VAL A 155 9.66 -1.09 8.14
C VAL A 155 9.18 -2.49 8.51
N ASP A 156 8.90 -2.72 9.77
CA ASP A 156 8.27 -3.94 10.29
C ASP A 156 6.78 -3.67 10.54
N GLU A 157 5.94 -4.47 9.95
CA GLU A 157 4.51 -4.27 9.94
C GLU A 157 3.73 -5.46 10.47
N ASN A 158 2.72 -5.14 11.28
CA ASN A 158 1.70 -6.10 11.64
C ASN A 158 0.55 -6.04 10.59
N LEU A 159 0.16 -7.21 10.11
CA LEU A 159 -0.98 -7.38 9.22
C LEU A 159 -2.16 -7.90 10.02
N ASP A 160 -3.27 -7.16 10.04
CA ASP A 160 -4.53 -7.67 10.55
C ASP A 160 -5.20 -8.52 9.45
N LEU A 161 -5.20 -9.82 9.64
CA LEU A 161 -5.83 -10.77 8.72
C LEU A 161 -7.23 -11.21 9.19
N GLY A 162 -7.77 -10.54 10.20
CA GLY A 162 -9.07 -10.82 10.81
C GLY A 162 -8.99 -11.73 12.04
N LYS A 163 -10.12 -12.00 12.66
CA LYS A 163 -10.21 -12.69 13.96
C LYS A 163 -9.40 -14.02 14.00
N GLY A 164 -8.47 -14.08 14.94
CA GLY A 164 -7.60 -15.25 15.12
C GLY A 164 -6.58 -15.47 14.01
N LYS A 165 -6.27 -14.42 13.26
CA LYS A 165 -5.35 -14.46 12.12
C LYS A 165 -4.49 -13.23 12.15
N ASP A 166 -3.20 -13.40 12.33
CA ASP A 166 -2.23 -12.33 12.39
C ASP A 166 -1.17 -12.52 11.31
N GLY A 167 -0.57 -11.43 10.89
CA GLY A 167 0.54 -11.47 9.95
C GLY A 167 1.56 -10.39 10.27
N LYS A 168 2.75 -10.60 9.76
CA LYS A 168 3.83 -9.63 9.76
C LYS A 168 4.43 -9.53 8.37
N GLN A 169 4.90 -8.34 8.02
CA GLN A 169 5.71 -8.18 6.81
C GLN A 169 6.86 -7.21 7.06
N LEU A 170 7.94 -7.45 6.36
CA LEU A 170 9.13 -6.61 6.35
C LEU A 170 9.21 -5.92 5.00
N LEU A 171 9.31 -4.58 5.02
CA LEU A 171 9.43 -3.79 3.81
C LEU A 171 10.72 -2.99 3.82
N VAL A 172 11.31 -2.83 2.64
CA VAL A 172 12.19 -1.72 2.36
C VAL A 172 11.40 -0.64 1.64
N VAL A 173 11.53 0.60 2.09
CA VAL A 173 10.88 1.75 1.48
C VAL A 173 11.91 2.81 1.13
N PHE A 174 11.75 3.43 -0.02
CA PHE A 174 12.67 4.47 -0.51
C PHE A 174 11.95 5.37 -1.53
N SER A 175 12.61 6.44 -1.96
CA SER A 175 12.09 7.36 -2.94
C SER A 175 13.02 7.51 -4.14
N PRO A 176 12.50 7.46 -5.38
CA PRO A 176 13.26 7.82 -6.55
C PRO A 176 13.62 9.30 -6.55
N GLY A 177 14.82 9.64 -7.04
CA GLY A 177 15.30 11.00 -7.13
C GLY A 177 15.44 11.72 -5.78
N GLN A 178 15.66 10.98 -4.69
CA GLN A 178 15.82 11.51 -3.32
C GLN A 178 14.69 12.46 -2.89
N ARG A 179 13.46 12.22 -3.38
CA ARG A 179 12.29 12.99 -2.94
C ARG A 179 11.93 12.65 -1.51
N PRO A 180 11.46 13.63 -0.73
CA PRO A 180 11.07 13.37 0.64
C PRO A 180 9.82 12.50 0.70
N PHE A 181 9.76 11.59 1.68
CA PHE A 181 8.61 10.75 1.95
C PHE A 181 8.40 10.54 3.47
N LEU A 182 7.22 10.15 3.88
CA LEU A 182 6.97 9.81 5.28
C LEU A 182 7.62 8.46 5.60
N LYS A 183 8.18 8.35 6.80
CA LYS A 183 9.03 7.24 7.23
C LYS A 183 8.42 5.84 7.00
N ASP A 184 7.11 5.72 7.06
CA ASP A 184 6.40 4.45 6.90
C ASP A 184 5.67 4.29 5.56
N CYS A 185 5.82 5.25 4.63
CA CYS A 185 5.13 5.26 3.33
C CYS A 185 3.59 5.20 3.37
N ARG A 186 2.99 4.86 4.51
CA ARG A 186 1.57 4.50 4.63
C ARG A 186 0.68 5.62 5.04
N ASN A 187 1.19 6.46 5.90
CA ASN A 187 0.45 7.61 6.42
C ASN A 187 0.69 8.83 5.55
N GLN A 188 0.96 8.63 4.28
CA GLN A 188 0.94 9.71 3.33
C GLN A 188 -0.51 10.12 3.09
N ASN A 189 -1.08 10.72 4.11
CA ASN A 189 -2.18 11.63 3.92
C ASN A 189 -1.56 13.04 3.90
N PRO A 190 -1.05 13.52 2.73
CA PRO A 190 -0.55 14.87 2.59
C PRO A 190 -1.59 15.86 3.05
N GLY A 191 -2.89 15.55 2.90
CA GLY A 191 -3.99 16.36 3.39
C GLY A 191 -3.92 16.68 4.87
N THR A 192 -3.49 15.75 5.72
CA THR A 192 -3.36 16.03 7.17
C THR A 192 -2.10 16.82 7.49
N LEU A 193 -0.97 16.51 6.86
CA LEU A 193 0.27 17.27 7.02
C LEU A 193 0.19 18.62 6.31
N MET A 194 -0.42 18.66 5.14
CA MET A 194 -0.59 19.88 4.34
C MET A 194 -1.74 20.75 4.83
N ALA A 195 -2.77 20.25 5.51
CA ALA A 195 -3.80 21.10 6.08
C ALA A 195 -3.22 22.16 7.04
N LYS A 196 -2.18 21.81 7.78
CA LYS A 196 -1.45 22.77 8.64
C LYS A 196 -0.49 23.68 7.86
N ALA A 197 -0.03 23.24 6.70
CA ALA A 197 0.84 24.03 5.81
C ALA A 197 0.04 24.73 4.70
N LYS A 198 -1.23 24.42 4.51
CA LYS A 198 -2.09 24.81 3.40
C LYS A 198 -2.09 26.31 3.12
N LEU A 199 -2.21 27.12 4.16
CA LEU A 199 -2.21 28.58 4.01
C LEU A 199 -0.88 29.17 3.49
N ALA A 200 0.24 28.53 3.80
CA ALA A 200 1.55 28.96 3.31
C ALA A 200 1.77 28.48 1.86
N PHE A 201 1.29 27.29 1.52
CA PHE A 201 1.36 26.74 0.17
C PHE A 201 0.50 27.50 -0.83
N GLU A 202 -0.68 27.99 -0.43
CA GLU A 202 -1.63 28.65 -1.34
C GLU A 202 -1.05 29.91 -1.99
N LYS A 203 -0.12 30.62 -1.35
CA LYS A 203 0.50 31.81 -1.92
C LYS A 203 1.66 31.51 -2.87
N GLU A 204 2.50 30.53 -2.52
CA GLU A 204 3.70 30.19 -3.29
C GLU A 204 3.40 29.21 -4.41
N MET A 205 2.38 28.37 -4.23
CA MET A 205 2.01 27.28 -5.13
C MET A 205 0.65 27.46 -5.78
N ALA A 206 0.19 28.69 -5.93
CA ALA A 206 -1.10 28.97 -6.56
C ALA A 206 -1.21 28.29 -7.93
N GLY A 207 -2.24 27.47 -8.09
CA GLY A 207 -2.50 26.74 -9.33
C GLY A 207 -1.65 25.47 -9.54
N ILE A 208 -0.80 25.07 -8.57
CA ILE A 208 -0.04 23.81 -8.61
C ILE A 208 -0.73 22.79 -7.70
N ASN A 209 -1.01 21.62 -8.22
CA ASN A 209 -1.45 20.48 -7.41
C ASN A 209 -0.24 19.63 -7.03
N LEU A 210 -0.04 19.44 -5.73
CA LEU A 210 1.01 18.57 -5.26
C LEU A 210 0.55 17.11 -5.38
N VAL A 211 1.42 16.30 -5.94
CA VAL A 211 1.20 14.86 -6.11
C VAL A 211 2.05 14.10 -5.10
N SER A 212 1.42 13.23 -4.35
CA SER A 212 2.08 12.22 -3.54
C SER A 212 1.79 10.84 -4.12
N ALA A 213 2.83 10.08 -4.42
CA ALA A 213 2.73 8.73 -4.96
C ALA A 213 3.21 7.71 -3.94
N VAL A 214 2.44 6.65 -3.77
CA VAL A 214 2.82 5.48 -2.98
C VAL A 214 2.57 4.23 -3.80
N VAL A 215 3.57 3.36 -3.87
CA VAL A 215 3.44 2.04 -4.49
C VAL A 215 4.19 1.01 -3.67
N THR A 216 3.52 -0.08 -3.34
CA THR A 216 4.13 -1.22 -2.65
C THR A 216 3.99 -2.48 -3.49
N MET A 217 5.12 -3.11 -3.77
CA MET A 217 5.21 -4.39 -4.45
C MET A 217 5.32 -5.51 -3.43
N ASP A 218 4.60 -6.59 -3.68
CA ASP A 218 4.55 -7.75 -2.80
C ASP A 218 4.93 -9.03 -3.57
N PHE A 219 5.36 -10.05 -2.83
CA PHE A 219 5.80 -11.33 -3.39
C PHE A 219 4.94 -12.52 -2.93
N ALA A 220 4.09 -12.33 -1.93
CA ALA A 220 3.36 -13.44 -1.34
C ALA A 220 1.97 -13.07 -0.83
N LYS A 221 0.97 -13.81 -1.28
CA LYS A 221 -0.38 -13.74 -0.76
C LYS A 221 -0.51 -14.55 0.53
N PRO A 222 -0.92 -13.93 1.66
CA PRO A 222 -1.17 -14.66 2.90
C PRO A 222 -2.45 -15.51 2.80
N LEU A 223 -2.35 -16.75 3.21
CA LEU A 223 -3.48 -17.67 3.38
C LEU A 223 -3.56 -18.07 4.84
N ALA A 224 -4.41 -17.40 5.61
CA ALA A 224 -4.66 -17.73 6.99
C ALA A 224 -6.11 -18.17 7.16
N GLY A 225 -6.31 -19.22 7.96
CA GLY A 225 -7.62 -19.78 8.23
C GLY A 225 -7.61 -20.54 9.53
N GLY A 226 -8.78 -20.87 10.00
CA GLY A 226 -8.98 -21.71 11.17
C GLY A 226 -10.46 -21.81 11.47
N GLY A 227 -10.87 -22.95 11.94
CA GLY A 227 -12.24 -23.21 12.37
C GLY A 227 -12.27 -24.47 13.24
N PHE A 228 -13.32 -24.62 14.01
CA PHE A 228 -13.48 -25.73 14.96
C PHE A 228 -13.23 -27.10 14.34
N PHE A 229 -13.68 -27.31 13.09
CA PHE A 229 -13.54 -28.57 12.37
C PHE A 229 -12.41 -28.59 11.33
N SER A 230 -11.88 -27.45 10.91
CA SER A 230 -10.89 -27.37 9.83
C SER A 230 -9.44 -27.25 10.31
N GLY A 231 -9.25 -27.09 11.63
CA GLY A 231 -7.94 -26.84 12.21
C GLY A 231 -7.35 -25.48 11.85
N ALA A 232 -6.19 -25.17 12.41
CA ALA A 232 -5.44 -23.96 12.09
C ALA A 232 -4.76 -24.10 10.72
N LYS A 233 -4.87 -23.08 9.86
CA LYS A 233 -4.21 -23.01 8.56
C LYS A 233 -3.40 -21.73 8.47
N ALA A 234 -2.17 -21.82 8.02
CA ALA A 234 -1.35 -20.70 7.64
C ALA A 234 -0.44 -21.14 6.49
N ASP A 235 -0.43 -20.37 5.42
CA ASP A 235 0.36 -20.65 4.23
C ASP A 235 0.63 -19.34 3.46
N LEU A 236 1.57 -19.37 2.52
CA LEU A 236 1.89 -18.27 1.63
C LEU A 236 1.87 -18.79 0.20
N LYS A 237 1.15 -18.10 -0.68
CA LYS A 237 1.24 -18.32 -2.13
C LYS A 237 2.10 -17.24 -2.74
N TYR A 238 3.05 -17.63 -3.58
CA TYR A 238 4.06 -16.75 -4.15
C TYR A 238 3.68 -16.26 -5.54
N GLY A 239 3.95 -14.99 -5.77
CA GLY A 239 3.75 -14.32 -7.04
C GLY A 239 4.11 -12.85 -6.89
N GLN A 240 4.60 -12.22 -7.94
CA GLN A 240 4.90 -10.80 -7.93
C GLN A 240 3.65 -9.98 -8.27
N PHE A 241 3.30 -9.04 -7.40
CA PHE A 241 2.12 -8.23 -7.59
C PHE A 241 2.17 -6.89 -6.87
N ILE A 242 1.34 -5.95 -7.32
CA ILE A 242 0.98 -4.73 -6.62
C ILE A 242 -0.46 -4.93 -6.11
N ALA A 243 -0.63 -4.98 -4.80
CA ALA A 243 -1.93 -5.25 -4.19
C ALA A 243 -2.89 -4.04 -4.26
N PRO A 244 -4.20 -4.24 -4.29
CA PRO A 244 -5.15 -3.14 -4.18
C PRO A 244 -5.06 -2.47 -2.81
N GLY A 245 -5.31 -1.16 -2.74
CA GLY A 245 -5.33 -0.46 -1.46
C GLY A 245 -5.26 1.05 -1.56
N VAL A 246 -6.05 1.71 -0.73
CA VAL A 246 -6.19 3.18 -0.73
C VAL A 246 -4.93 3.88 -0.22
N THR A 247 -4.24 3.29 0.75
CA THR A 247 -3.11 3.92 1.45
C THR A 247 -1.75 3.46 0.97
N SER A 248 -1.70 2.40 0.17
CA SER A 248 -0.46 1.72 -0.19
C SER A 248 -0.16 1.73 -1.68
N ASN A 249 -1.18 1.97 -2.51
CA ASN A 249 -1.00 1.97 -3.96
C ASN A 249 -1.90 3.04 -4.57
N GLY A 250 -1.43 4.28 -4.57
CA GLY A 250 -2.23 5.41 -5.04
C GLY A 250 -1.45 6.68 -5.30
N LEU A 251 -2.14 7.59 -6.00
CA LEU A 251 -1.76 8.99 -6.15
C LEU A 251 -2.74 9.86 -5.38
N GLU A 252 -2.24 10.75 -4.56
CA GLU A 252 -3.02 11.79 -3.91
C GLU A 252 -2.67 13.15 -4.51
N PHE A 253 -3.70 13.92 -4.82
CA PHE A 253 -3.60 15.29 -5.34
C PHE A 253 -4.07 16.25 -4.26
N THR A 254 -3.22 17.21 -3.91
CA THR A 254 -3.52 18.25 -2.95
C THR A 254 -3.50 19.60 -3.65
N GLY A 255 -4.54 20.39 -3.49
CA GLY A 255 -4.72 21.69 -4.15
C GLY A 255 -6.14 21.87 -4.69
N THR A 256 -6.31 22.77 -5.64
CA THR A 256 -7.62 23.00 -6.27
C THR A 256 -8.02 21.78 -7.08
N GLY A 257 -9.18 21.20 -6.78
CA GLY A 257 -9.64 19.95 -7.43
C GLY A 257 -8.91 18.70 -6.94
N GLY A 258 -8.45 18.71 -5.68
CA GLY A 258 -7.76 17.57 -5.07
C GLY A 258 -8.61 16.32 -4.97
N GLY A 259 -7.94 15.18 -4.92
CA GLY A 259 -8.56 13.86 -4.80
C GLY A 259 -7.52 12.76 -4.77
N THR A 260 -7.98 11.53 -4.72
CA THR A 260 -7.10 10.35 -4.66
C THR A 260 -7.48 9.37 -5.75
N LEU A 261 -6.48 8.85 -6.43
CA LEU A 261 -6.58 7.70 -7.33
C LEU A 261 -5.90 6.52 -6.65
N TRP A 262 -6.54 5.37 -6.60
CA TRP A 262 -5.92 4.17 -6.04
C TRP A 262 -6.23 2.92 -6.82
N LEU A 263 -5.37 1.93 -6.65
CA LEU A 263 -5.52 0.62 -7.24
C LEU A 263 -6.65 -0.14 -6.52
N LYS A 264 -7.70 -0.57 -7.25
CA LYS A 264 -8.80 -1.38 -6.71
C LYS A 264 -8.68 -2.86 -7.03
N GLN A 265 -7.89 -3.22 -8.03
CA GLN A 265 -7.63 -4.59 -8.45
C GLN A 265 -6.12 -4.81 -8.55
N ALA A 266 -5.63 -5.97 -8.12
CA ALA A 266 -4.20 -6.28 -8.14
C ALA A 266 -3.63 -6.26 -9.57
N ILE A 267 -2.40 -5.78 -9.69
CA ILE A 267 -1.57 -5.97 -10.88
C ILE A 267 -0.67 -7.17 -10.58
N VAL A 268 -0.91 -8.30 -11.23
CA VAL A 268 -0.18 -9.55 -11.02
C VAL A 268 0.70 -9.83 -12.24
N ALA A 269 1.97 -10.16 -12.00
CA ALA A 269 2.90 -10.51 -13.06
C ALA A 269 2.49 -11.82 -13.76
N ALA A 270 2.55 -11.84 -15.08
CA ALA A 270 2.23 -13.03 -15.87
C ALA A 270 3.25 -14.15 -15.68
N GLN A 271 4.51 -13.79 -15.47
CA GLN A 271 5.57 -14.72 -15.17
C GLN A 271 5.99 -14.55 -13.71
N ASN A 272 5.93 -15.63 -12.95
CA ASN A 272 6.32 -15.64 -11.55
C ASN A 272 7.86 -15.77 -11.42
N PRO A 273 8.56 -14.76 -10.88
CA PRO A 273 10.00 -14.84 -10.69
C PRO A 273 10.42 -15.68 -9.48
N PHE A 274 9.45 -16.18 -8.70
CA PHE A 274 9.72 -16.86 -7.44
C PHE A 274 9.59 -18.36 -7.56
N THR A 275 10.55 -19.07 -6.98
CA THR A 275 10.51 -20.51 -6.76
C THR A 275 10.61 -20.79 -5.27
N GLU A 276 9.85 -21.78 -4.80
CA GLU A 276 10.01 -22.26 -3.45
C GLU A 276 11.37 -22.93 -3.30
N GLY A 277 12.22 -22.35 -2.45
CA GLY A 277 13.46 -22.95 -2.00
C GLY A 277 13.21 -24.03 -0.97
N GLY A 278 14.22 -24.35 -0.20
CA GLY A 278 14.12 -25.37 0.85
C GLY A 278 13.08 -25.06 1.90
N LYS A 279 12.25 -26.04 2.28
CA LYS A 279 11.42 -25.95 3.48
C LYS A 279 12.32 -26.10 4.70
N GLY A 280 12.33 -25.07 5.53
CA GLY A 280 13.03 -25.11 6.79
C GLY A 280 12.42 -26.07 7.79
N GLU A 281 13.07 -26.21 8.92
CA GLU A 281 12.62 -27.09 10.00
C GLU A 281 11.22 -26.68 10.52
N VAL A 282 10.37 -27.67 10.70
CA VAL A 282 9.05 -27.47 11.34
C VAL A 282 9.26 -27.43 12.85
N LYS A 283 9.15 -26.24 13.43
CA LYS A 283 9.22 -26.07 14.89
C LYS A 283 7.85 -26.24 15.52
N ARG A 284 7.77 -27.08 16.53
CA ARG A 284 6.55 -27.30 17.32
C ARG A 284 6.81 -26.88 18.76
N LYS A 285 5.92 -26.05 19.31
CA LYS A 285 5.95 -25.62 20.70
C LYS A 285 4.58 -25.93 21.32
N GLY A 286 4.57 -26.69 22.39
CA GLY A 286 3.39 -26.92 23.23
C GLY A 286 3.47 -26.07 24.49
N GLU A 287 2.38 -25.41 24.85
CA GLU A 287 2.23 -24.69 26.12
C GLU A 287 0.97 -25.15 26.83
N TYR A 288 1.05 -25.29 28.15
CA TYR A 288 -0.09 -25.62 28.98
C TYR A 288 -0.34 -24.55 30.02
N ASP A 289 -1.52 -23.96 29.97
CA ASP A 289 -1.98 -22.98 30.95
C ASP A 289 -2.71 -23.69 32.09
N TRP A 290 -2.03 -23.87 33.22
CA TRP A 290 -2.55 -24.55 34.41
C TRP A 290 -3.74 -23.81 35.03
N LEU A 291 -3.80 -22.49 34.92
CA LEU A 291 -4.89 -21.71 35.50
C LEU A 291 -6.20 -21.87 34.74
N ARG A 292 -6.11 -22.08 33.43
CA ARG A 292 -7.26 -22.20 32.53
C ARG A 292 -7.53 -23.65 32.09
N GLY A 293 -6.63 -24.58 32.40
CA GLY A 293 -6.71 -25.96 31.93
C GLY A 293 -6.67 -26.11 30.41
N THR A 294 -5.98 -25.18 29.73
CA THR A 294 -5.92 -25.10 28.25
C THR A 294 -4.55 -25.50 27.73
N SER A 295 -4.53 -26.26 26.64
CA SER A 295 -3.31 -26.61 25.91
C SER A 295 -3.25 -25.88 24.57
N THR A 296 -2.12 -25.26 24.28
CA THR A 296 -1.86 -24.61 23.00
C THR A 296 -0.69 -25.29 22.31
N THR A 297 -0.88 -25.73 21.08
CA THR A 297 0.19 -26.24 20.23
C THR A 297 0.42 -25.28 19.07
N THR A 298 1.61 -24.71 18.99
CA THR A 298 2.06 -23.84 17.89
C THR A 298 2.98 -24.64 16.97
N THR A 299 2.68 -24.62 15.68
CA THR A 299 3.52 -25.21 14.64
C THR A 299 3.98 -24.09 13.71
N THR A 300 5.29 -23.87 13.60
CA THR A 300 5.87 -22.86 12.70
C THR A 300 6.68 -23.56 11.62
N GLN A 301 6.43 -23.17 10.37
CA GLN A 301 7.19 -23.61 9.20
C GLN A 301 7.82 -22.38 8.53
N SER A 302 9.12 -22.41 8.30
CA SER A 302 9.83 -21.42 7.48
C SER A 302 10.05 -21.97 6.08
N THR A 303 10.02 -21.07 5.09
CA THR A 303 10.32 -21.39 3.70
C THR A 303 11.23 -20.29 3.16
N THR A 304 12.30 -20.66 2.47
CA THR A 304 13.11 -19.72 1.70
C THR A 304 12.54 -19.61 0.31
N ILE A 305 12.71 -18.44 -0.29
CA ILE A 305 12.24 -18.15 -1.65
C ILE A 305 13.46 -17.76 -2.46
N ASP A 306 13.68 -18.48 -3.55
CA ASP A 306 14.65 -18.07 -4.56
C ASP A 306 13.96 -17.21 -5.61
N ALA A 307 14.61 -16.13 -6.04
CA ALA A 307 14.09 -15.21 -7.03
C ALA A 307 14.98 -15.14 -8.26
N ASP A 308 14.37 -15.21 -9.42
CA ASP A 308 14.98 -14.75 -10.66
C ASP A 308 15.00 -13.21 -10.63
N HIS A 309 16.15 -12.63 -10.31
CA HIS A 309 16.33 -11.19 -10.12
C HIS A 309 16.07 -10.38 -11.38
N GLU A 310 16.50 -10.90 -12.54
CA GLU A 310 16.30 -10.22 -13.82
C GLU A 310 14.82 -10.17 -14.21
N LEU A 311 14.13 -11.29 -14.08
CA LEU A 311 12.70 -11.37 -14.33
C LEU A 311 11.91 -10.51 -13.32
N TRP A 312 12.32 -10.54 -12.05
CA TRP A 312 11.70 -9.71 -11.02
C TRP A 312 11.82 -8.21 -11.33
N ALA A 313 13.02 -7.76 -11.72
CA ALA A 313 13.28 -6.36 -12.08
C ALA A 313 12.49 -5.92 -13.31
N THR A 314 12.48 -6.76 -14.35
CA THR A 314 11.73 -6.51 -15.59
C THR A 314 10.23 -6.39 -15.34
N ASN A 315 9.67 -7.29 -14.54
CA ASN A 315 8.27 -7.24 -14.12
C ASN A 315 7.98 -5.96 -13.29
N ALA A 316 8.86 -5.65 -12.33
CA ALA A 316 8.71 -4.47 -11.47
C ALA A 316 8.63 -3.19 -12.30
N GLU A 317 9.58 -2.99 -13.20
CA GLU A 317 9.62 -1.81 -14.07
C GLU A 317 8.38 -1.72 -14.96
N SER A 318 8.02 -2.82 -15.63
CA SER A 318 6.90 -2.84 -16.57
C SER A 318 5.55 -2.56 -15.88
N HIS A 319 5.32 -3.17 -14.70
CA HIS A 319 4.07 -2.97 -13.96
C HIS A 319 3.98 -1.56 -13.33
N MET A 320 5.09 -1.03 -12.83
CA MET A 320 5.14 0.33 -12.30
C MET A 320 4.90 1.37 -13.39
N LYS A 321 5.48 1.21 -14.58
CA LYS A 321 5.19 2.08 -15.73
C LYS A 321 3.73 2.02 -16.14
N ALA A 322 3.16 0.81 -16.27
CA ALA A 322 1.76 0.63 -16.62
C ALA A 322 0.82 1.25 -15.58
N LEU A 323 1.14 1.14 -14.29
CA LEU A 323 0.39 1.77 -13.22
C LEU A 323 0.42 3.30 -13.31
N ALA A 324 1.58 3.90 -13.60
CA ALA A 324 1.72 5.35 -13.81
C ALA A 324 0.83 5.84 -14.97
N GLU A 325 0.85 5.12 -16.10
CA GLU A 325 -0.01 5.42 -17.25
C GLU A 325 -1.50 5.31 -16.91
N MET A 326 -1.91 4.25 -16.20
CA MET A 326 -3.31 4.07 -15.80
C MET A 326 -3.79 5.16 -14.84
N TYR A 327 -2.95 5.64 -13.93
CA TYR A 327 -3.33 6.76 -13.05
C TYR A 327 -3.62 8.03 -13.85
N VAL A 328 -2.78 8.36 -14.82
CA VAL A 328 -2.99 9.56 -15.63
C VAL A 328 -4.18 9.37 -16.59
N ALA A 329 -4.37 8.18 -17.15
CA ALA A 329 -5.54 7.86 -17.95
C ALA A 329 -6.85 7.99 -17.15
N ALA A 330 -6.87 7.52 -15.89
CA ALA A 330 -8.02 7.68 -15.00
C ALA A 330 -8.30 9.15 -14.67
N LEU A 331 -7.24 9.94 -14.45
CA LEU A 331 -7.36 11.38 -14.19
C LEU A 331 -7.96 12.13 -15.39
N THR A 332 -7.54 11.79 -16.60
CA THR A 332 -8.03 12.44 -17.83
C THR A 332 -9.44 12.01 -18.20
N ALA A 333 -9.84 10.79 -17.90
CA ALA A 333 -11.21 10.29 -18.12
C ALA A 333 -12.23 10.92 -17.15
N ALA A 334 -11.80 11.51 -16.05
CA ALA A 334 -12.64 12.20 -15.06
C ALA A 334 -12.93 13.67 -15.45
N LYS A 335 -12.35 14.17 -16.53
CA LYS A 335 -12.62 15.51 -17.07
C LYS A 335 -13.97 15.53 -17.75
#